data_71695b85e27a483f06a926227ab675de
#
_entry.id   71695b85e27a483f06a926227ab675de
#
_cell.length_a   1.000
_cell.length_b   1.000
_cell.length_c   1.000
_cell.angle_alpha   90.00
_cell.angle_beta   90.00
_cell.angle_gamma   90.00
#
_symmetry.space_group_name_H-M   'P 1'
#
loop_
_entity.id
_entity.type
_entity.pdbx_description
1 polymer ?
#
loop_
_entity_poly.entity_id
_entity_poly.type
_entity_poly.pdbx_seq_one_letter_code
_entity_poly.pdbx_strand_id
1 'polypeptide(L)'
;MDVHFFLSERTNFIRYFFEEAVKPFEETIHRIRAEEPPYVPPPWDDSMSDEPAFMSEYNNATAGLDVVGQTCLSMLSESLKAFFQAHERKVGLSFREQLGEKEFKQV
;
A
#
# COMPACT_ATOMS: atom_id res chain seq x y z
N MET A 1 -19.16 17.20 -3.54
CA MET A 1 -18.48 15.90 -3.71
C MET A 1 -18.67 15.05 -2.49
N ASP A 2 -19.09 13.81 -2.68
CA ASP A 2 -19.27 12.87 -1.58
C ASP A 2 -17.92 12.33 -1.14
N VAL A 3 -17.48 12.70 0.06
CA VAL A 3 -16.18 12.33 0.61
C VAL A 3 -16.10 10.82 0.87
N HIS A 4 -17.21 10.21 1.31
CA HIS A 4 -17.28 8.78 1.52
C HIS A 4 -17.12 7.99 0.22
N PHE A 5 -17.76 8.47 -0.85
CA PHE A 5 -17.63 7.86 -2.16
C PHE A 5 -16.19 7.94 -2.66
N PHE A 6 -15.56 9.12 -2.52
CA PHE A 6 -14.16 9.31 -2.93
C PHE A 6 -13.22 8.37 -2.18
N LEU A 7 -13.39 8.28 -0.85
CA LEU A 7 -12.54 7.40 -0.04
C LEU A 7 -12.74 5.92 -0.40
N SER A 8 -13.99 5.51 -0.63
CA SER A 8 -14.30 4.15 -1.03
C SER A 8 -13.68 3.79 -2.37
N GLU A 9 -13.79 4.68 -3.36
CA GLU A 9 -13.19 4.50 -4.67
C GLU A 9 -11.67 4.42 -4.57
N ARG A 10 -11.08 5.31 -3.77
CA ARG A 10 -9.63 5.35 -3.59
C ARG A 10 -9.13 4.08 -2.90
N THR A 11 -9.83 3.63 -1.87
CA THR A 11 -9.49 2.41 -1.13
C THR A 11 -9.58 1.17 -2.04
N ASN A 12 -10.63 1.10 -2.85
CA ASN A 12 -10.81 0.00 -3.80
C ASN A 12 -9.70 -0.01 -4.84
N PHE A 13 -9.31 1.15 -5.34
CA PHE A 13 -8.20 1.25 -6.29
C PHE A 13 -6.88 0.81 -5.66
N ILE A 14 -6.60 1.22 -4.43
CA ILE A 14 -5.37 0.85 -3.73
C ILE A 14 -5.32 -0.66 -3.51
N ARG A 15 -6.44 -1.28 -3.16
CA ARG A 15 -6.54 -2.74 -3.03
C ARG A 15 -6.23 -3.42 -4.36
N TYR A 16 -6.85 -2.96 -5.44
CA TYR A 16 -6.60 -3.50 -6.77
C TYR A 16 -5.12 -3.37 -7.14
N PHE A 17 -4.56 -2.19 -6.93
CA PHE A 17 -3.14 -1.93 -7.21
C PHE A 17 -2.25 -2.88 -6.42
N PHE A 18 -2.52 -3.05 -5.12
CA PHE A 18 -1.75 -3.95 -4.27
C PHE A 18 -1.82 -5.39 -4.79
N GLU A 19 -3.02 -5.88 -5.05
CA GLU A 19 -3.22 -7.27 -5.51
C GLU A 19 -2.49 -7.53 -6.83
N GLU A 20 -2.53 -6.58 -7.75
CA GLU A 20 -1.87 -6.75 -9.04
C GLU A 20 -0.35 -6.58 -8.92
N ALA A 21 0.11 -5.63 -8.13
CA ALA A 21 1.53 -5.32 -8.01
C ALA A 21 2.31 -6.41 -7.27
N VAL A 22 1.68 -7.15 -6.35
CA VAL A 22 2.38 -8.21 -5.60
C VAL A 22 2.51 -9.51 -6.39
N LYS A 23 1.65 -9.75 -7.39
CA LYS A 23 1.62 -11.02 -8.14
C LYS A 23 2.98 -11.45 -8.70
N PRO A 24 3.71 -10.61 -9.43
CA PRO A 24 5.00 -11.04 -9.97
C PRO A 24 6.02 -11.38 -8.90
N PHE A 25 6.01 -10.66 -7.79
CA PHE A 25 6.93 -10.92 -6.68
C PHE A 25 6.57 -12.21 -5.95
N GLU A 26 5.30 -12.42 -5.67
CA GLU A 26 4.82 -13.66 -5.04
C GLU A 26 5.08 -14.86 -5.93
N GLU A 27 4.88 -14.73 -7.24
CA GLU A 27 5.14 -15.78 -8.20
C GLU A 27 6.63 -16.13 -8.23
N THR A 28 7.51 -15.13 -8.23
CA THR A 28 8.95 -15.35 -8.18
C THR A 28 9.35 -16.11 -6.92
N ILE A 29 8.86 -15.69 -5.78
CA ILE A 29 9.14 -16.35 -4.50
C ILE A 29 8.65 -17.81 -4.52
N HIS A 30 7.44 -18.02 -5.02
CA HIS A 30 6.85 -19.34 -5.11
C HIS A 30 7.69 -20.27 -6.00
N ARG A 31 8.11 -19.78 -7.16
CA ARG A 31 8.94 -20.55 -8.09
C ARG A 31 10.31 -20.89 -7.51
N ILE A 32 10.91 -19.94 -6.79
CA ILE A 32 12.20 -20.19 -6.13
C ILE A 32 12.05 -21.28 -5.07
N ARG A 33 11.02 -21.18 -4.24
CA ARG A 33 10.77 -22.18 -3.17
C ARG A 33 10.41 -23.56 -3.74
N ALA A 34 9.69 -23.60 -4.85
CA ALA A 34 9.29 -24.84 -5.50
C ALA A 34 10.35 -25.36 -6.47
N GLU A 35 11.47 -24.64 -6.63
CA GLU A 35 12.55 -25.01 -7.55
C GLU A 35 12.05 -25.19 -8.98
N GLU A 36 11.07 -24.37 -9.38
CA GLU A 36 10.54 -24.40 -10.74
C GLU A 36 11.43 -23.61 -11.69
N PRO A 37 11.53 -24.03 -12.99
CA PRO A 37 12.32 -23.28 -13.95
C PRO A 37 11.84 -21.82 -14.05
N PRO A 38 12.76 -20.86 -14.20
CA PRO A 38 14.21 -21.00 -14.35
C PRO A 38 15.01 -21.15 -13.03
N TYR A 39 14.34 -21.34 -11.89
CA TYR A 39 14.95 -21.33 -10.57
C TYR A 39 15.28 -22.74 -10.08
N VAL A 40 15.79 -23.58 -10.98
CA VAL A 40 16.29 -24.92 -10.62
C VAL A 40 17.73 -24.76 -10.18
N PRO A 41 18.05 -25.07 -8.89
CA PRO A 41 19.42 -24.93 -8.43
C PRO A 41 20.34 -25.94 -9.13
N PRO A 42 21.59 -25.54 -9.46
CA PRO A 42 22.54 -26.46 -10.03
C PRO A 42 22.95 -27.52 -8.99
N PRO A 43 23.49 -28.70 -9.43
CA PRO A 43 23.99 -29.67 -8.47
C PRO A 43 25.06 -29.05 -7.57
N TRP A 44 25.02 -29.40 -6.29
CA TRP A 44 25.97 -28.85 -5.32
C TRP A 44 27.40 -29.32 -5.66
N ASP A 45 28.36 -28.38 -5.54
CA ASP A 45 29.76 -28.61 -5.79
C ASP A 45 30.56 -27.89 -4.70
N ASP A 46 31.68 -28.47 -4.27
CA ASP A 46 32.54 -27.90 -3.24
C ASP A 46 33.08 -26.52 -3.59
N SER A 47 33.13 -26.18 -4.88
CA SER A 47 33.56 -24.86 -5.34
C SER A 47 32.48 -23.79 -5.23
N MET A 48 31.25 -24.17 -4.88
CA MET A 48 30.13 -23.23 -4.79
C MET A 48 30.15 -22.47 -3.48
N SER A 49 29.62 -21.24 -3.53
CA SER A 49 29.40 -20.42 -2.35
C SER A 49 28.40 -21.08 -1.41
N ASP A 50 28.53 -20.83 -0.11
CA ASP A 50 27.57 -21.29 0.89
C ASP A 50 26.22 -20.58 0.78
N GLU A 51 26.10 -19.54 -0.04
CA GLU A 51 24.84 -18.86 -0.25
C GLU A 51 23.83 -19.73 -0.97
N PRO A 52 22.56 -19.73 -0.52
CA PRO A 52 21.50 -20.44 -1.23
C PRO A 52 21.38 -19.95 -2.66
N ALA A 53 21.05 -20.88 -3.57
CA ALA A 53 20.82 -20.53 -4.96
C ALA A 53 19.66 -19.51 -5.08
N PHE A 54 19.83 -18.54 -5.97
CA PHE A 54 18.82 -17.50 -6.25
C PHE A 54 18.50 -16.61 -5.05
N MET A 55 19.43 -16.47 -4.10
CA MET A 55 19.25 -15.59 -2.94
C MET A 55 19.04 -14.16 -3.35
N SER A 56 19.77 -13.67 -4.37
CA SER A 56 19.62 -12.31 -4.88
C SER A 56 18.23 -12.08 -5.44
N GLU A 57 17.72 -13.01 -6.24
CA GLU A 57 16.38 -12.93 -6.83
C GLU A 57 15.31 -13.01 -5.75
N TYR A 58 15.50 -13.88 -4.76
CA TYR A 58 14.58 -13.99 -3.62
C TYR A 58 14.54 -12.69 -2.82
N ASN A 59 15.70 -12.13 -2.52
CA ASN A 59 15.80 -10.88 -1.78
C ASN A 59 15.18 -9.72 -2.53
N ASN A 60 15.37 -9.67 -3.86
CA ASN A 60 14.75 -8.64 -4.69
C ASN A 60 13.23 -8.77 -4.69
N ALA A 61 12.71 -9.98 -4.76
CA ALA A 61 11.27 -10.22 -4.74
C ALA A 61 10.66 -9.83 -3.39
N THR A 62 11.31 -10.19 -2.28
CA THR A 62 10.84 -9.79 -0.94
C THR A 62 10.93 -8.29 -0.75
N ALA A 63 11.99 -7.65 -1.24
CA ALA A 63 12.12 -6.19 -1.22
C ALA A 63 11.01 -5.53 -2.04
N GLY A 64 10.67 -6.12 -3.18
CA GLY A 64 9.56 -5.64 -4.01
C GLY A 64 8.23 -5.67 -3.28
N LEU A 65 7.95 -6.76 -2.55
CA LEU A 65 6.75 -6.86 -1.72
C LEU A 65 6.72 -5.78 -0.65
N ASP A 66 7.86 -5.53 0.01
CA ASP A 66 7.96 -4.49 1.03
C ASP A 66 7.68 -3.11 0.45
N VAL A 67 8.26 -2.80 -0.71
CA VAL A 67 8.06 -1.51 -1.38
C VAL A 67 6.60 -1.32 -1.77
N VAL A 68 5.96 -2.35 -2.34
CA VAL A 68 4.54 -2.28 -2.69
C VAL A 68 3.70 -2.06 -1.44
N GLY A 69 3.98 -2.80 -0.36
CA GLY A 69 3.27 -2.63 0.90
C GLY A 69 3.42 -1.23 1.47
N GLN A 70 4.63 -0.70 1.52
CA GLN A 70 4.90 0.65 2.01
C GLN A 70 4.22 1.72 1.14
N THR A 71 4.26 1.54 -0.18
CA THR A 71 3.62 2.45 -1.12
C THR A 71 2.11 2.47 -0.90
N CYS A 72 1.49 1.30 -0.73
CA CYS A 72 0.05 1.20 -0.48
C CYS A 72 -0.33 1.81 0.86
N LEU A 73 0.47 1.59 1.90
CA LEU A 73 0.25 2.23 3.21
C LEU A 73 0.35 3.74 3.11
N SER A 74 1.31 4.25 2.35
CA SER A 74 1.46 5.69 2.12
C SER A 74 0.26 6.26 1.38
N MET A 75 -0.23 5.57 0.35
CA MET A 75 -1.42 5.99 -0.39
C MET A 75 -2.67 5.99 0.51
N LEU A 76 -2.84 4.96 1.34
CA LEU A 76 -3.94 4.90 2.30
C LEU A 76 -3.85 6.03 3.31
N SER A 77 -2.66 6.27 3.86
CA SER A 77 -2.41 7.34 4.82
C SER A 77 -2.76 8.71 4.23
N GLU A 78 -2.29 8.97 3.01
CA GLU A 78 -2.60 10.23 2.30
C GLU A 78 -4.09 10.37 2.02
N SER A 79 -4.75 9.28 1.63
CA SER A 79 -6.19 9.27 1.36
C SER A 79 -7.00 9.53 2.63
N LEU A 80 -6.61 8.91 3.75
CA LEU A 80 -7.25 9.13 5.04
C LEU A 80 -7.02 10.56 5.53
N LYS A 81 -5.81 11.07 5.36
CA LYS A 81 -5.48 12.44 5.72
C LYS A 81 -6.35 13.44 4.96
N ALA A 82 -6.49 13.23 3.65
CA ALA A 82 -7.35 14.06 2.82
C ALA A 82 -8.82 13.95 3.26
N PHE A 83 -9.27 12.75 3.59
CA PHE A 83 -10.63 12.52 4.09
C PHE A 83 -10.87 13.26 5.40
N PHE A 84 -9.97 13.14 6.36
CA PHE A 84 -10.11 13.80 7.65
C PHE A 84 -10.06 15.32 7.52
N GLN A 85 -9.18 15.84 6.68
CA GLN A 85 -9.11 17.28 6.41
C GLN A 85 -10.41 17.80 5.80
N ALA A 86 -10.96 17.08 4.84
CA ALA A 86 -12.23 17.46 4.21
C ALA A 86 -13.38 17.38 5.24
N HIS A 87 -13.38 16.35 6.06
CA HIS A 87 -14.40 16.15 7.11
C HIS A 87 -14.31 17.25 8.17
N GLU A 88 -13.11 17.55 8.64
CA GLU A 88 -12.88 18.64 9.62
C GLU A 88 -13.33 19.98 9.05
N ARG A 89 -13.03 20.24 7.79
CA ARG A 89 -13.45 21.47 7.13
C ARG A 89 -14.97 21.60 7.10
N LYS A 90 -15.64 20.50 6.75
CA LYS A 90 -17.10 20.46 6.69
C LYS A 90 -17.72 20.65 8.07
N VAL A 91 -17.23 19.94 9.08
CA VAL A 91 -17.68 20.05 10.46
C VAL A 91 -17.33 21.42 11.02
N GLY A 92 -16.12 21.89 10.77
CA GLY A 92 -15.66 23.19 11.25
C GLY A 92 -16.46 24.35 10.68
N LEU A 93 -16.80 24.30 9.40
CA LEU A 93 -17.64 25.32 8.78
C LEU A 93 -19.06 25.35 9.39
N SER A 94 -19.65 24.16 9.55
CA SER A 94 -20.97 24.04 10.16
C SER A 94 -20.96 24.58 11.59
N PHE A 95 -19.94 24.26 12.37
CA PHE A 95 -19.78 24.73 13.74
C PHE A 95 -19.59 26.24 13.82
N ARG A 96 -18.76 26.78 12.94
CA ARG A 96 -18.52 28.23 12.84
C ARG A 96 -19.78 28.98 12.47
N GLU A 97 -20.58 28.46 11.55
CA GLU A 97 -21.85 29.06 11.18
C GLU A 97 -22.80 29.14 12.38
N GLN A 98 -22.90 28.04 13.15
CA GLN A 98 -23.73 28.01 14.35
C GLN A 98 -23.25 28.97 15.41
N LEU A 99 -21.93 29.02 15.64
CA LEU A 99 -21.35 29.95 16.61
C LEU A 99 -21.48 31.40 16.14
N GLY A 100 -21.25 31.65 14.87
CA GLY A 100 -21.36 32.99 14.28
C GLY A 100 -22.77 33.54 14.45
N GLU A 101 -23.81 32.75 14.19
CA GLU A 101 -25.19 33.14 14.39
C GLU A 101 -25.49 33.46 15.85
N LYS A 102 -25.00 32.65 16.76
CA LYS A 102 -25.19 32.89 18.20
C LYS A 102 -24.48 34.14 18.65
N GLU A 103 -23.28 34.39 18.22
CA GLU A 103 -22.53 35.60 18.56
C GLU A 103 -23.22 36.85 18.03
N PHE A 104 -23.71 36.81 16.79
CA PHE A 104 -24.45 37.93 16.23
C PHE A 104 -25.76 38.20 16.98
N LYS A 105 -26.43 37.16 17.44
CA LYS A 105 -27.66 37.28 18.23
C LYS A 105 -27.41 37.83 19.61
N GLN A 106 -26.24 37.63 20.18
CA GLN A 106 -25.87 38.14 21.50
C GLN A 106 -25.39 39.60 21.48
N VAL A 107 -25.05 40.12 20.34
CA VAL A 107 -24.65 41.50 20.14
C VAL A 107 -25.87 42.32 19.78
#